data_46444d0a59665d3d4246407c229c0235
#
_entry.id   46444d0a59665d3d4246407c229c0235
#
_cell.length_a   1.000
_cell.length_b   1.000
_cell.length_c   1.000
_cell.angle_alpha   90.00
_cell.angle_beta   90.00
_cell.angle_gamma   90.00
#
_symmetry.space_group_name_H-M   'P 1'
#
loop_
_entity.id
_entity.type
_entity.pdbx_description
1 polymer ?
#
loop_
_entity_poly.entity_id
_entity_poly.type
_entity_poly.pdbx_seq_one_letter_code
_entity_poly.pdbx_strand_id
1 'polypeptide(L)'
;MKIRLSYQQWAVTALLFAAAGCSSDDITTEKTAKPAAEENETEQTGFVAGTEGTRTSLDYDTRDFFWEEGDRIYVQDDGNVFQHSSNAVTGTKQPAFKFLMPGTYTHNSYTVYYPGKNGTGNNVTIASAQTQNGPDNTLHFGISGDCGTGTATHQPNGQYKFQLNHAAAYLCFKPTYSHPLASTYVTKIEVTANKNIAGAYTLGTNGRLTGTGSSQTITLTPKTAGSSDGFAMQNNAAGTSCEAGRMFMVIMPGKYKLTIQYYVRDKETGVSGVITKTFGEFQYDANGYYDMPAALSIRNYGDDYYAWDAKKEYWFGHKNNQPKKTGVPGSNYPTSSDGNRWYNTSKDPNATANTAKTCPNANELVWYCLKGDPHWDNKTLWTVWGHLYTGGIWFKKASVIASENGKGSADKLKEKAPSGTDYVHEQPFITPPDNKNIKQKAPDNRSNYFFLPAMGRYENGKLIEFGSYGRYWTSTPYKWNKDVSYSLYFQSGNVTVSNIIEKKNGLRLWKTE
;
A
#
# COMPACT_ATOMS: atom_id res chain seq x y z
N MET A 1 14.71 -7.56 -0.65
CA MET A 1 15.25 -6.27 -0.22
C MET A 1 16.60 -6.08 -0.91
N LYS A 2 16.71 -5.20 -1.89
CA LYS A 2 17.99 -4.89 -2.53
C LYS A 2 18.59 -3.68 -1.82
N ILE A 3 19.75 -3.87 -1.20
CA ILE A 3 20.55 -2.81 -0.59
C ILE A 3 21.40 -2.23 -1.71
N ARG A 4 21.29 -0.94 -1.98
CA ARG A 4 22.28 -0.22 -2.78
C ARG A 4 23.18 0.55 -1.80
N LEU A 5 24.35 0.00 -1.56
CA LEU A 5 25.45 0.71 -0.92
C LEU A 5 26.10 1.63 -1.96
N SER A 6 26.18 2.91 -1.67
CA SER A 6 26.90 3.86 -2.51
C SER A 6 28.39 3.80 -2.19
N TYR A 7 29.20 3.35 -3.14
CA TYR A 7 30.64 3.60 -3.13
C TYR A 7 30.91 5.00 -3.69
N GLN A 8 31.57 5.83 -2.91
CA GLN A 8 32.17 7.06 -3.40
C GLN A 8 33.35 6.72 -4.29
N GLN A 9 33.30 7.01 -5.57
CA GLN A 9 34.47 7.10 -6.43
C GLN A 9 34.76 8.58 -6.73
N TRP A 10 35.95 8.99 -6.35
CA TRP A 10 36.52 10.29 -6.63
C TRP A 10 36.81 10.42 -8.13
N ALA A 11 36.26 11.40 -8.78
CA ALA A 11 36.78 11.92 -10.04
C ALA A 11 36.87 13.44 -9.95
N VAL A 12 38.09 13.90 -9.82
CA VAL A 12 38.48 15.33 -9.93
C VAL A 12 38.44 15.69 -11.41
N THR A 13 37.57 16.64 -11.78
CA THR A 13 37.71 17.34 -13.06
C THR A 13 37.56 18.84 -12.78
N ALA A 14 38.70 19.50 -12.85
CA ALA A 14 38.80 20.96 -12.80
C ALA A 14 38.31 21.55 -14.14
N LEU A 15 37.37 22.47 -14.11
CA LEU A 15 37.14 23.38 -15.23
C LEU A 15 37.13 24.81 -14.70
N LEU A 16 38.16 25.55 -15.12
CA LEU A 16 38.26 26.99 -15.00
C LEU A 16 37.23 27.66 -15.94
N PHE A 17 36.43 28.59 -15.42
CA PHE A 17 35.93 29.68 -16.24
C PHE A 17 36.18 31.03 -15.57
N ALA A 18 36.76 31.89 -16.37
CA ALA A 18 37.27 33.19 -16.05
C ALA A 18 36.15 34.25 -15.91
N ALA A 19 36.51 35.26 -15.16
CA ALA A 19 35.76 36.47 -14.85
C ALA A 19 35.57 37.42 -16.06
N ALA A 20 34.49 38.14 -16.03
CA ALA A 20 34.36 39.55 -16.47
C ALA A 20 33.01 40.03 -15.93
N GLY A 21 32.84 41.12 -15.28
CA GLY A 21 33.50 42.40 -15.19
C GLY A 21 32.42 43.43 -14.99
N CYS A 22 32.60 44.30 -14.02
CA CYS A 22 32.21 45.71 -13.90
C CYS A 22 30.79 46.17 -14.30
N SER A 23 30.06 46.82 -13.39
CA SER A 23 30.12 48.28 -13.41
C SER A 23 29.57 48.89 -12.12
N SER A 24 30.35 49.81 -11.63
CA SER A 24 30.01 50.82 -10.64
C SER A 24 29.08 51.87 -11.24
N ASP A 25 28.08 52.32 -10.51
CA ASP A 25 27.62 53.71 -10.65
C ASP A 25 27.43 54.32 -9.27
N ASP A 26 28.27 55.32 -9.06
CA ASP A 26 28.30 56.30 -8.01
C ASP A 26 27.13 57.27 -8.18
N ILE A 27 26.34 57.53 -7.16
CA ILE A 27 25.58 58.78 -7.04
C ILE A 27 25.73 59.30 -5.62
N THR A 28 26.30 60.49 -5.59
CA THR A 28 26.64 61.35 -4.48
C THR A 28 25.44 61.88 -3.67
N THR A 29 25.64 61.84 -2.36
CA THR A 29 25.27 62.77 -1.29
C THR A 29 24.08 63.75 -1.42
N GLU A 30 23.18 63.67 -0.44
CA GLU A 30 22.82 64.81 0.38
C GLU A 30 22.51 64.44 1.82
N LYS A 31 23.19 65.16 2.73
CA LYS A 31 23.00 65.14 4.18
C LYS A 31 21.75 65.88 4.58
N THR A 32 20.89 65.32 5.37
CA THR A 32 20.13 66.06 6.39
C THR A 32 19.93 65.25 7.67
N ALA A 33 20.06 65.95 8.74
CA ALA A 33 20.30 65.60 10.12
C ALA A 33 19.38 64.58 10.83
N LYS A 34 20.01 63.89 11.77
CA LYS A 34 19.64 63.11 12.95
C LYS A 34 18.42 63.64 13.73
N PRO A 35 17.61 62.71 14.43
CA PRO A 35 18.12 62.18 15.70
C PRO A 35 17.87 60.70 16.00
N ALA A 36 18.86 60.14 16.56
CA ALA A 36 19.03 59.15 17.61
C ALA A 36 17.85 58.23 18.00
N ALA A 37 18.01 56.97 17.68
CA ALA A 37 17.93 55.87 18.63
C ALA A 37 18.98 54.84 18.18
N GLU A 38 20.05 54.68 18.88
CA GLU A 38 20.96 53.53 18.79
C GLU A 38 20.20 52.30 19.30
N GLU A 39 19.52 51.59 18.40
CA GLU A 39 19.32 50.18 18.59
C GLU A 39 20.69 49.54 18.37
N ASN A 40 21.28 48.97 19.42
CA ASN A 40 22.42 48.07 19.35
C ASN A 40 22.13 46.98 18.33
N GLU A 41 22.56 47.14 17.07
CA GLU A 41 22.74 46.04 16.14
C GLU A 41 23.77 45.11 16.78
N THR A 42 23.32 44.12 17.51
CA THR A 42 24.17 43.03 17.96
C THR A 42 24.80 42.44 16.70
N GLU A 43 26.13 42.56 16.58
CA GLU A 43 26.89 41.97 15.48
C GLU A 43 26.53 40.51 15.34
N GLN A 44 25.84 40.16 14.24
CA GLN A 44 25.41 38.78 13.99
C GLN A 44 26.47 38.06 13.17
N THR A 45 26.90 36.89 13.67
CA THR A 45 27.91 36.06 13.00
C THR A 45 27.27 35.19 11.91
N GLY A 46 27.84 35.23 10.70
CA GLY A 46 27.34 34.42 9.58
C GLY A 46 27.79 32.97 9.62
N PHE A 47 26.85 32.05 9.60
CA PHE A 47 27.09 30.59 9.43
C PHE A 47 26.56 30.18 8.06
N VAL A 48 27.44 29.69 7.18
CA VAL A 48 27.12 29.40 5.79
C VAL A 48 27.05 27.87 5.61
N ALA A 49 25.89 27.38 5.24
CA ALA A 49 25.73 25.99 4.82
C ALA A 49 26.37 25.81 3.43
N GLY A 50 27.22 24.80 3.27
CA GLY A 50 27.90 24.49 2.01
C GLY A 50 26.93 23.95 0.93
N THR A 51 27.43 23.88 -0.31
CA THR A 51 26.64 23.45 -1.48
C THR A 51 26.48 21.93 -1.60
N GLU A 52 27.20 21.13 -0.82
CA GLU A 52 27.15 19.66 -0.85
C GLU A 52 26.61 19.09 0.45
N GLY A 53 25.51 18.31 0.37
CA GLY A 53 25.08 17.39 1.41
C GLY A 53 24.40 17.94 2.67
N THR A 54 23.95 19.22 2.71
CA THR A 54 23.38 19.81 3.94
C THR A 54 21.97 20.36 3.71
N ARG A 55 20.90 19.58 3.99
CA ARG A 55 19.56 20.05 3.62
C ARG A 55 18.45 19.23 4.29
N THR A 56 17.21 19.68 4.33
CA THR A 56 16.10 19.17 5.12
C THR A 56 14.97 18.53 4.31
N SER A 57 14.99 18.67 2.98
CA SER A 57 14.20 17.85 2.05
C SER A 57 15.13 17.09 1.12
N LEU A 58 14.80 15.85 0.84
CA LEU A 58 15.59 14.93 0.03
C LEU A 58 15.01 14.84 -1.37
N ASP A 59 15.84 15.08 -2.39
CA ASP A 59 15.58 14.51 -3.70
C ASP A 59 16.01 13.03 -3.68
N TYR A 60 15.04 12.13 -3.73
CA TYR A 60 15.31 10.71 -3.53
C TYR A 60 16.12 10.09 -4.67
N ASP A 61 16.06 10.65 -5.88
CA ASP A 61 16.73 10.13 -7.06
C ASP A 61 18.20 10.57 -7.12
N THR A 62 18.49 11.84 -6.83
CA THR A 62 19.86 12.39 -6.80
C THR A 62 20.55 12.19 -5.44
N ARG A 63 19.80 11.95 -4.38
CA ARG A 63 20.26 11.90 -2.98
C ARG A 63 20.70 13.25 -2.45
N ASP A 64 20.30 14.32 -3.12
CA ASP A 64 20.55 15.68 -2.67
C ASP A 64 19.50 16.13 -1.66
N PHE A 65 19.95 16.77 -0.60
CA PHE A 65 19.07 17.42 0.37
C PHE A 65 18.99 18.94 0.08
N PHE A 66 17.88 19.56 0.42
CA PHE A 66 17.62 21.00 0.21
C PHE A 66 17.08 21.63 1.50
N TRP A 67 17.54 22.84 1.80
CA TRP A 67 16.93 23.67 2.81
C TRP A 67 15.51 24.07 2.38
N GLU A 68 14.58 24.04 3.32
CA GLU A 68 13.18 24.40 3.07
C GLU A 68 12.78 25.63 3.86
N GLU A 69 11.79 26.36 3.36
CA GLU A 69 11.24 27.53 3.99
C GLU A 69 10.99 27.34 5.49
N GLY A 70 11.47 28.28 6.30
CA GLY A 70 11.34 28.25 7.75
C GLY A 70 12.41 27.45 8.50
N ASP A 71 13.33 26.77 7.81
CA ASP A 71 14.43 26.07 8.48
C ASP A 71 15.36 27.05 9.21
N ARG A 72 15.82 26.63 10.40
CA ARG A 72 16.76 27.34 11.27
C ARG A 72 17.79 26.38 11.83
N ILE A 73 18.95 26.92 12.18
CA ILE A 73 20.00 26.16 12.88
C ILE A 73 20.15 26.65 14.32
N TYR A 74 20.78 25.82 15.14
CA TYR A 74 21.18 26.11 16.51
C TYR A 74 22.67 25.92 16.69
N VAL A 75 23.29 26.80 17.45
CA VAL A 75 24.71 26.74 17.82
C VAL A 75 24.83 27.20 19.28
N GLN A 76 25.67 26.57 20.08
CA GLN A 76 26.05 27.08 21.39
C GLN A 76 27.09 28.18 21.21
N ASP A 77 26.81 29.37 21.75
CA ASP A 77 27.74 30.48 21.78
C ASP A 77 28.86 30.27 22.79
N ASP A 78 29.82 31.23 22.91
CA ASP A 78 30.91 31.16 23.86
C ASP A 78 30.45 31.14 25.32
N GLY A 79 29.23 31.60 25.59
CA GLY A 79 28.57 31.49 26.89
C GLY A 79 27.90 30.14 27.17
N ASN A 80 28.02 29.16 26.27
CA ASN A 80 27.32 27.86 26.29
C ASN A 80 25.79 27.97 26.24
N VAL A 81 25.26 29.04 25.66
CA VAL A 81 23.82 29.22 25.43
C VAL A 81 23.48 28.76 24.02
N PHE A 82 22.45 27.94 23.87
CA PHE A 82 21.94 27.59 22.56
C PHE A 82 21.24 28.80 21.93
N GLN A 83 21.86 29.35 20.91
CA GLN A 83 21.28 30.38 20.05
C GLN A 83 20.63 29.75 18.82
N HIS A 84 19.52 30.28 18.34
CA HIS A 84 18.98 29.94 17.02
C HIS A 84 19.26 31.08 16.03
N SER A 85 19.33 30.74 14.74
CA SER A 85 19.51 31.76 13.72
C SER A 85 18.37 32.77 13.76
N SER A 86 18.71 34.08 13.71
CA SER A 86 17.73 35.20 13.71
C SER A 86 16.88 35.17 12.44
N ASN A 87 17.49 34.80 11.30
CA ASN A 87 16.82 34.58 10.03
C ASN A 87 16.45 33.08 9.87
N ALA A 88 15.46 32.83 9.03
CA ALA A 88 15.06 31.52 8.57
C ALA A 88 15.24 31.39 7.06
N VAL A 89 15.34 30.18 6.55
CA VAL A 89 15.39 29.94 5.12
C VAL A 89 14.13 30.49 4.46
N THR A 90 14.32 31.23 3.38
CA THR A 90 13.25 31.79 2.55
C THR A 90 13.19 31.04 1.22
N GLY A 91 12.00 30.53 0.88
CA GLY A 91 11.78 29.72 -0.31
C GLY A 91 12.10 28.23 -0.12
N THR A 92 11.78 27.46 -1.12
CA THR A 92 11.90 25.99 -1.13
C THR A 92 13.13 25.53 -1.91
N LYS A 93 13.63 24.34 -1.62
CA LYS A 93 14.75 23.68 -2.33
C LYS A 93 16.01 24.57 -2.45
N GLN A 94 16.41 25.25 -1.37
CA GLN A 94 17.60 26.07 -1.36
C GLN A 94 18.87 25.21 -1.22
N PRO A 95 19.83 25.28 -2.17
CA PRO A 95 21.04 24.48 -2.12
C PRO A 95 22.07 24.98 -1.09
N ALA A 96 22.02 26.22 -0.70
CA ALA A 96 22.87 26.86 0.30
C ALA A 96 22.10 27.99 0.99
N PHE A 97 22.47 28.27 2.23
CA PHE A 97 21.89 29.41 2.96
C PHE A 97 22.87 29.99 3.98
N LYS A 98 22.82 31.31 4.17
CA LYS A 98 23.57 31.99 5.21
C LYS A 98 22.66 32.26 6.41
N PHE A 99 22.93 31.60 7.50
CA PHE A 99 22.28 31.81 8.78
C PHE A 99 22.99 32.92 9.56
N LEU A 100 22.22 33.79 10.19
CA LEU A 100 22.72 34.88 11.02
C LEU A 100 22.52 34.48 12.49
N MET A 101 23.64 34.28 13.20
CA MET A 101 23.63 33.81 14.58
C MET A 101 23.85 34.96 15.54
N PRO A 102 22.93 35.21 16.48
CA PRO A 102 23.18 36.09 17.61
C PRO A 102 24.16 35.45 18.61
N GLY A 103 24.82 36.25 19.43
CA GLY A 103 25.79 35.76 20.41
C GLY A 103 27.24 35.97 19.98
N THR A 104 28.17 35.54 20.81
CA THR A 104 29.62 35.69 20.62
C THR A 104 30.23 34.35 20.17
N TYR A 105 31.06 34.41 19.13
CA TYR A 105 31.70 33.26 18.50
C TYR A 105 33.15 33.59 18.20
N THR A 106 34.07 33.16 19.07
CA THR A 106 35.52 33.45 18.96
C THR A 106 36.39 32.23 18.70
N HIS A 107 35.81 31.01 18.84
CA HIS A 107 36.54 29.75 18.62
C HIS A 107 36.70 29.44 17.14
N ASN A 108 37.68 28.63 16.79
CA ASN A 108 37.93 28.19 15.41
C ASN A 108 36.83 27.28 14.83
N SER A 109 36.02 26.64 15.70
CA SER A 109 34.95 25.75 15.27
C SER A 109 33.82 25.65 16.30
N TYR A 110 32.63 25.38 15.82
CA TYR A 110 31.41 25.16 16.61
C TYR A 110 30.62 23.98 16.06
N THR A 111 29.87 23.30 16.93
CA THR A 111 28.89 22.31 16.50
C THR A 111 27.61 23.03 16.10
N VAL A 112 27.18 22.80 14.87
CA VAL A 112 25.86 23.23 14.36
C VAL A 112 24.87 22.11 14.53
N TYR A 113 23.67 22.44 15.00
CA TYR A 113 22.56 21.50 15.15
C TYR A 113 21.39 21.96 14.29
N TYR A 114 20.82 21.01 13.57
CA TYR A 114 19.51 21.12 12.98
C TYR A 114 18.61 20.07 13.65
N PRO A 115 17.74 20.45 14.60
CA PRO A 115 16.91 19.50 15.34
C PRO A 115 15.58 19.18 14.65
N GLY A 116 15.41 19.60 13.38
CA GLY A 116 14.13 19.60 12.68
C GLY A 116 13.29 20.83 13.03
N LYS A 117 12.17 20.99 12.33
CA LYS A 117 11.25 22.14 12.54
C LYS A 117 10.49 22.07 13.87
N ASN A 118 10.40 20.89 14.48
CA ASN A 118 9.74 20.66 15.77
C ASN A 118 10.72 20.55 16.95
N GLY A 119 12.01 20.71 16.69
CA GLY A 119 13.06 20.62 17.70
C GLY A 119 13.57 21.97 18.16
N THR A 120 14.34 21.99 19.26
CA THR A 120 14.99 23.18 19.80
C THR A 120 16.34 22.83 20.40
N GLY A 121 17.39 23.66 20.12
CA GLY A 121 18.74 23.35 20.56
C GLY A 121 19.22 22.04 19.93
N ASN A 122 19.43 21.05 20.76
CA ASN A 122 19.77 19.68 20.34
C ASN A 122 18.64 18.66 20.66
N ASN A 123 17.45 19.13 21.03
CA ASN A 123 16.29 18.27 21.27
C ASN A 123 15.55 18.03 19.96
N VAL A 124 15.40 16.76 19.59
CA VAL A 124 14.76 16.30 18.37
C VAL A 124 13.47 15.56 18.70
N THR A 125 12.41 15.80 17.94
CA THR A 125 11.20 15.01 18.03
C THR A 125 10.95 14.31 16.69
N ILE A 126 11.11 12.96 16.66
CA ILE A 126 10.61 12.15 15.55
C ILE A 126 9.12 11.93 15.78
N ALA A 127 8.32 12.47 14.89
CA ALA A 127 6.86 12.46 15.01
C ALA A 127 6.28 11.05 14.80
N SER A 128 5.40 10.61 15.70
CA SER A 128 4.63 9.36 15.52
C SER A 128 3.48 9.50 14.54
N ALA A 129 3.10 10.73 14.18
CA ALA A 129 2.15 11.04 13.12
C ALA A 129 2.83 11.95 12.09
N GLN A 130 3.00 11.43 10.87
CA GLN A 130 3.64 12.14 9.76
C GLN A 130 2.63 12.33 8.62
N THR A 131 2.72 13.43 7.90
CA THR A 131 1.83 13.73 6.77
C THR A 131 2.67 14.12 5.57
N GLN A 132 2.47 13.43 4.44
CA GLN A 132 3.11 13.76 3.17
C GLN A 132 2.09 14.39 2.23
N ASN A 133 2.36 15.62 1.78
CA ASN A 133 1.53 16.35 0.83
C ASN A 133 2.07 16.18 -0.59
N GLY A 134 1.41 15.34 -1.38
CA GLY A 134 1.83 14.95 -2.73
C GLY A 134 2.84 13.78 -2.74
N PRO A 135 2.78 12.93 -3.78
CA PRO A 135 3.72 11.83 -3.94
C PRO A 135 5.12 12.32 -4.31
N ASP A 136 6.11 11.46 -4.17
CA ASP A 136 7.49 11.65 -4.64
C ASP A 136 8.22 12.86 -4.06
N ASN A 137 7.78 13.41 -2.91
CA ASN A 137 8.46 14.51 -2.24
C ASN A 137 8.65 14.24 -0.74
N THR A 138 9.62 14.91 -0.15
CA THR A 138 10.05 14.77 1.24
C THR A 138 9.93 16.07 2.04
N LEU A 139 9.12 17.02 1.59
CA LEU A 139 8.95 18.35 2.21
C LEU A 139 8.53 18.28 3.70
N HIS A 140 7.91 17.17 4.09
CA HIS A 140 7.51 16.93 5.48
C HIS A 140 8.65 16.42 6.38
N PHE A 141 9.86 16.16 5.88
CA PHE A 141 10.93 15.56 6.68
C PHE A 141 11.30 16.44 7.88
N GLY A 142 11.50 17.74 7.68
CA GLY A 142 11.86 18.65 8.77
C GLY A 142 10.85 18.64 9.93
N ILE A 143 9.55 18.60 9.62
CA ILE A 143 8.48 18.53 10.63
C ILE A 143 8.28 17.10 11.18
N SER A 144 8.75 16.09 10.45
CA SER A 144 8.66 14.68 10.86
C SER A 144 9.82 14.23 11.75
N GLY A 145 10.84 15.07 11.94
CA GLY A 145 11.97 14.78 12.81
C GLY A 145 13.28 14.46 12.08
N ASP A 146 13.38 14.84 10.79
CA ASP A 146 14.70 14.93 10.15
C ASP A 146 15.58 15.90 10.92
N CYS A 147 16.83 15.50 11.17
CA CYS A 147 17.76 16.23 12.01
C CYS A 147 19.21 15.91 11.63
N GLY A 148 20.13 16.77 12.02
CA GLY A 148 21.54 16.56 11.71
C GLY A 148 22.47 17.48 12.49
N THR A 149 23.77 17.16 12.49
CA THR A 149 24.84 17.98 13.06
C THR A 149 25.94 18.17 12.06
N GLY A 150 26.71 19.25 12.25
CA GLY A 150 27.92 19.52 11.50
C GLY A 150 28.91 20.34 12.32
N THR A 151 30.18 20.33 11.91
CA THR A 151 31.19 21.22 12.47
C THR A 151 31.31 22.43 11.56
N ALA A 152 31.01 23.61 12.11
CA ALA A 152 31.25 24.88 11.46
C ALA A 152 32.68 25.34 11.73
N THR A 153 33.42 25.65 10.69
CA THR A 153 34.82 26.07 10.78
C THR A 153 34.97 27.53 10.36
N HIS A 154 35.71 28.32 11.16
CA HIS A 154 35.97 29.70 10.90
C HIS A 154 36.70 29.89 9.57
N GLN A 155 36.28 30.88 8.80
CA GLN A 155 36.85 31.24 7.51
C GLN A 155 37.56 32.60 7.59
N PRO A 156 38.55 32.89 6.72
CA PRO A 156 39.27 34.18 6.72
C PRO A 156 38.40 35.41 6.59
N ASN A 157 37.19 35.27 6.07
CA ASN A 157 36.20 36.36 5.92
C ASN A 157 35.32 36.61 7.15
N GLY A 158 35.66 35.97 8.30
CA GLY A 158 34.90 36.09 9.54
C GLY A 158 33.61 35.29 9.63
N GLN A 159 33.32 34.46 8.65
CA GLN A 159 32.14 33.59 8.63
C GLN A 159 32.54 32.17 9.05
N TYR A 160 31.53 31.34 9.40
CA TYR A 160 31.71 29.93 9.65
C TYR A 160 31.07 29.12 8.52
N LYS A 161 31.80 28.16 7.96
CA LYS A 161 31.31 27.24 6.94
C LYS A 161 31.06 25.87 7.55
N PHE A 162 29.90 25.24 7.26
CA PHE A 162 29.55 23.91 7.77
C PHE A 162 28.84 23.05 6.74
N GLN A 163 28.80 21.75 7.06
CA GLN A 163 28.01 20.74 6.38
C GLN A 163 27.32 19.88 7.43
N LEU A 164 26.04 19.58 7.27
CA LEU A 164 25.29 18.70 8.17
C LEU A 164 25.43 17.22 7.74
N ASN A 165 25.52 16.36 8.74
CA ASN A 165 25.33 14.93 8.59
C ASN A 165 23.98 14.56 9.23
N HIS A 166 23.10 13.95 8.46
CA HIS A 166 21.78 13.55 8.95
C HIS A 166 21.86 12.43 9.97
N ALA A 167 21.00 12.51 10.98
CA ALA A 167 21.00 11.60 12.13
C ALA A 167 19.80 10.65 12.15
N ALA A 168 18.75 10.92 11.36
CA ALA A 168 17.58 10.05 11.21
C ALA A 168 17.79 8.97 10.15
N ALA A 169 16.89 7.99 10.07
CA ALA A 169 16.78 7.01 8.99
C ALA A 169 15.47 7.21 8.22
N TYR A 170 15.44 6.82 6.94
CA TYR A 170 14.34 7.13 6.03
C TYR A 170 13.82 5.88 5.33
N LEU A 171 12.52 5.65 5.41
CA LEU A 171 11.83 4.58 4.69
C LEU A 171 11.14 5.15 3.46
N CYS A 172 11.32 4.49 2.30
CA CYS A 172 10.64 4.78 1.06
C CYS A 172 9.70 3.63 0.72
N PHE A 173 8.39 3.87 0.81
CA PHE A 173 7.38 2.87 0.50
C PHE A 173 7.02 2.91 -0.97
N LYS A 174 7.08 1.73 -1.60
CA LYS A 174 6.74 1.50 -3.00
C LYS A 174 5.70 0.38 -3.11
N PRO A 175 4.45 0.60 -2.66
CA PRO A 175 3.40 -0.40 -2.80
C PRO A 175 2.97 -0.50 -4.27
N THR A 176 2.92 -1.74 -4.78
CA THR A 176 2.55 -2.02 -6.16
C THR A 176 1.50 -3.11 -6.24
N TYR A 177 0.73 -3.11 -7.33
CA TYR A 177 -0.22 -4.16 -7.63
C TYR A 177 -0.12 -4.55 -9.12
N SER A 178 -0.18 -5.84 -9.41
CA SER A 178 0.08 -6.39 -10.76
C SER A 178 -1.08 -6.19 -11.75
N HIS A 179 -2.28 -5.86 -11.28
CA HIS A 179 -3.46 -5.64 -12.13
C HIS A 179 -3.90 -4.17 -12.02
N PRO A 180 -4.29 -3.52 -13.12
CA PRO A 180 -4.76 -2.14 -13.08
C PRO A 180 -5.91 -1.94 -12.09
N LEU A 181 -5.77 -0.95 -11.21
CA LEU A 181 -6.80 -0.50 -10.28
C LEU A 181 -7.22 0.93 -10.65
N ALA A 182 -8.51 1.12 -10.94
CA ALA A 182 -8.99 2.38 -11.51
C ALA A 182 -9.15 3.51 -10.46
N SER A 183 -9.53 3.16 -9.23
CA SER A 183 -9.91 4.14 -8.20
C SER A 183 -9.45 3.75 -6.79
N THR A 184 -8.37 2.98 -6.68
CA THR A 184 -7.83 2.54 -5.40
C THR A 184 -6.67 3.44 -4.96
N TYR A 185 -6.71 3.86 -3.69
CA TYR A 185 -5.75 4.76 -3.08
C TYR A 185 -5.15 4.13 -1.82
N VAL A 186 -3.89 4.46 -1.53
CA VAL A 186 -3.28 4.26 -0.21
C VAL A 186 -3.62 5.48 0.64
N THR A 187 -4.40 5.26 1.69
CA THR A 187 -4.92 6.34 2.55
C THR A 187 -4.10 6.53 3.83
N LYS A 188 -3.37 5.50 4.23
CA LYS A 188 -2.50 5.50 5.42
C LYS A 188 -1.48 4.37 5.30
N ILE A 189 -0.26 4.62 5.81
CA ILE A 189 0.72 3.58 6.11
C ILE A 189 1.01 3.64 7.61
N GLU A 190 0.99 2.48 8.27
CA GLU A 190 1.36 2.35 9.66
C GLU A 190 2.53 1.39 9.79
N VAL A 191 3.61 1.86 10.42
CA VAL A 191 4.82 1.08 10.68
C VAL A 191 4.93 0.84 12.16
N THR A 192 4.92 -0.42 12.57
CA THR A 192 5.15 -0.84 13.96
C THR A 192 6.46 -1.61 14.04
N ALA A 193 7.30 -1.23 15.00
CA ALA A 193 8.56 -1.89 15.29
C ALA A 193 8.52 -2.62 16.65
N ASN A 194 9.48 -3.49 16.87
CA ASN A 194 9.67 -4.17 18.17
C ASN A 194 10.35 -3.31 19.25
N LYS A 195 10.72 -2.06 18.92
CA LYS A 195 11.28 -1.04 19.82
C LYS A 195 10.74 0.34 19.41
N ASN A 196 10.92 1.34 20.26
CA ASN A 196 10.49 2.70 19.93
C ASN A 196 11.27 3.26 18.75
N ILE A 197 10.53 3.82 17.77
CA ILE A 197 11.03 4.42 16.53
C ILE A 197 10.65 5.88 16.38
N ALA A 198 9.85 6.41 17.32
CA ALA A 198 9.43 7.81 17.39
C ALA A 198 9.40 8.32 18.83
N GLY A 199 9.40 9.64 19.01
CA GLY A 199 9.40 10.33 20.30
C GLY A 199 10.47 11.38 20.39
N ALA A 200 10.77 11.80 21.62
CA ALA A 200 11.80 12.78 21.92
C ALA A 200 13.19 12.11 22.05
N TYR A 201 14.19 12.74 21.46
CA TYR A 201 15.58 12.30 21.46
C TYR A 201 16.51 13.50 21.63
N THR A 202 17.76 13.22 22.02
CA THR A 202 18.83 14.24 22.08
C THR A 202 19.85 13.96 20.98
N LEU A 203 20.16 14.97 20.19
CA LEU A 203 21.14 14.94 19.12
C LEU A 203 22.52 15.26 19.69
N GLY A 204 23.41 14.29 19.70
CA GLY A 204 24.78 14.44 20.19
C GLY A 204 25.69 15.15 19.18
N THR A 205 26.81 15.72 19.67
CA THR A 205 27.86 16.33 18.83
C THR A 205 28.46 15.37 17.81
N ASN A 206 28.36 14.06 18.09
CA ASN A 206 28.80 12.98 17.18
C ASN A 206 27.77 12.62 16.09
N GLY A 207 26.68 13.38 15.96
CA GLY A 207 25.63 13.13 14.99
C GLY A 207 24.71 11.96 15.33
N ARG A 208 24.72 11.44 16.57
CA ARG A 208 23.87 10.33 16.97
C ARG A 208 22.71 10.81 17.84
N LEU A 209 21.54 10.23 17.58
CA LEU A 209 20.39 10.38 18.44
C LEU A 209 20.50 9.46 19.65
N THR A 210 20.23 9.99 20.84
CA THR A 210 20.18 9.24 22.11
C THR A 210 18.83 9.47 22.79
N GLY A 211 18.39 8.50 23.60
CA GLY A 211 17.10 8.50 24.26
C GLY A 211 16.30 7.24 23.96
N THR A 212 15.19 7.06 24.65
CA THR A 212 14.36 5.85 24.56
C THR A 212 13.17 6.00 23.61
N GLY A 213 12.84 7.23 23.21
CA GLY A 213 11.61 7.50 22.48
C GLY A 213 10.35 7.13 23.26
N SER A 214 9.20 7.22 22.64
CA SER A 214 7.91 6.96 23.31
C SER A 214 6.93 6.13 22.47
N SER A 215 7.21 5.88 21.20
CA SER A 215 6.30 5.14 20.32
C SER A 215 7.02 4.10 19.47
N GLN A 216 6.47 2.89 19.47
CA GLN A 216 6.85 1.81 18.56
C GLN A 216 6.15 1.91 17.21
N THR A 217 5.20 2.82 17.05
CA THR A 217 4.38 2.95 15.85
C THR A 217 4.46 4.36 15.29
N ILE A 218 4.65 4.46 13.98
CA ILE A 218 4.52 5.69 13.21
C ILE A 218 3.44 5.52 12.16
N THR A 219 2.56 6.52 12.07
CA THR A 219 1.52 6.62 11.05
C THR A 219 1.91 7.68 10.02
N LEU A 220 1.95 7.30 8.75
CA LEU A 220 2.07 8.23 7.62
C LEU A 220 0.72 8.41 6.96
N THR A 221 0.27 9.65 6.80
CA THR A 221 -0.95 10.02 6.08
C THR A 221 -0.57 10.69 4.77
N PRO A 222 -0.67 9.99 3.62
CA PRO A 222 -0.50 10.62 2.31
C PRO A 222 -1.71 11.49 1.99
N LYS A 223 -1.48 12.73 1.50
CA LYS A 223 -2.52 13.68 1.10
C LYS A 223 -2.20 14.28 -0.26
N THR A 224 -3.13 14.20 -1.20
CA THR A 224 -3.04 14.95 -2.44
C THR A 224 -3.62 16.35 -2.23
N ALA A 225 -3.06 17.36 -2.88
CA ALA A 225 -3.57 18.72 -2.79
C ALA A 225 -5.08 18.75 -3.13
N GLY A 226 -5.89 19.29 -2.21
CA GLY A 226 -7.33 19.40 -2.36
C GLY A 226 -8.13 18.10 -2.19
N SER A 227 -7.50 16.98 -1.79
CA SER A 227 -8.18 15.70 -1.60
C SER A 227 -7.70 14.98 -0.33
N SER A 228 -8.64 14.31 0.36
CA SER A 228 -8.35 13.39 1.47
C SER A 228 -8.18 11.93 1.01
N ASP A 229 -8.19 11.69 -0.30
CA ASP A 229 -8.25 10.31 -0.85
C ASP A 229 -6.93 9.54 -0.70
N GLY A 230 -5.83 10.19 -0.34
CA GLY A 230 -4.51 9.58 -0.28
C GLY A 230 -3.81 9.56 -1.64
N PHE A 231 -2.86 8.63 -1.85
CA PHE A 231 -2.16 8.51 -3.13
C PHE A 231 -2.69 7.34 -3.93
N ALA A 232 -2.91 7.56 -5.22
CA ALA A 232 -3.36 6.53 -6.14
C ALA A 232 -2.40 5.32 -6.12
N MET A 233 -2.97 4.12 -6.05
CA MET A 233 -2.19 2.89 -6.13
C MET A 233 -1.49 2.80 -7.49
N GLN A 234 -0.19 2.55 -7.47
CA GLN A 234 0.58 2.39 -8.69
C GLN A 234 0.39 1.00 -9.29
N ASN A 235 0.15 0.97 -10.59
CA ASN A 235 -0.03 -0.25 -11.35
C ASN A 235 1.30 -0.62 -11.99
N ASN A 236 2.00 -1.59 -11.42
CA ASN A 236 3.22 -2.10 -12.01
C ASN A 236 3.01 -3.52 -12.52
N ALA A 237 3.34 -3.73 -13.79
CA ALA A 237 3.61 -5.06 -14.29
C ALA A 237 4.77 -5.68 -13.48
N ALA A 238 4.72 -6.98 -13.24
CA ALA A 238 5.75 -7.67 -12.49
C ALA A 238 7.15 -7.33 -13.04
N GLY A 239 8.03 -6.75 -12.21
CA GLY A 239 9.41 -6.47 -12.56
C GLY A 239 9.75 -5.00 -12.87
N THR A 240 8.80 -4.07 -12.91
CA THR A 240 9.12 -2.65 -13.07
C THR A 240 9.30 -1.99 -11.69
N SER A 241 10.36 -1.17 -11.55
CA SER A 241 10.56 -0.35 -10.36
C SER A 241 9.45 0.68 -10.26
N CYS A 242 8.82 0.81 -9.09
CA CYS A 242 7.90 1.92 -8.84
C CYS A 242 8.73 3.19 -8.62
N GLU A 243 8.79 4.04 -9.62
CA GLU A 243 9.50 5.33 -9.52
C GLU A 243 8.55 6.50 -9.32
N ALA A 244 7.24 6.25 -9.30
CA ALA A 244 6.21 7.24 -9.05
C ALA A 244 5.29 6.80 -7.90
N GLY A 245 4.70 7.76 -7.21
CA GLY A 245 3.79 7.49 -6.10
C GLY A 245 4.48 7.05 -4.81
N ARG A 246 5.76 7.39 -4.63
CA ARG A 246 6.54 7.06 -3.44
C ARG A 246 6.04 7.81 -2.23
N MET A 247 6.07 7.10 -1.10
CA MET A 247 5.72 7.63 0.22
C MET A 247 6.92 7.48 1.16
N PHE A 248 7.15 8.47 2.01
CA PHE A 248 8.36 8.56 2.81
C PHE A 248 8.06 8.72 4.29
N MET A 249 8.90 8.15 5.16
CA MET A 249 8.76 8.23 6.60
C MET A 249 10.13 8.40 7.26
N VAL A 250 10.20 9.27 8.26
CA VAL A 250 11.38 9.45 9.12
C VAL A 250 11.23 8.55 10.33
N ILE A 251 12.30 7.80 10.66
CA ILE A 251 12.34 6.92 11.83
C ILE A 251 13.64 7.10 12.63
N MET A 252 13.62 6.73 13.91
CA MET A 252 14.85 6.57 14.72
C MET A 252 15.73 5.49 14.10
N PRO A 253 17.06 5.72 13.90
CA PRO A 253 17.99 4.67 13.51
C PRO A 253 18.07 3.55 14.55
N GLY A 254 18.30 2.32 14.08
CA GLY A 254 18.43 1.19 14.97
C GLY A 254 18.18 -0.15 14.30
N LYS A 255 18.21 -1.21 15.09
CA LYS A 255 17.95 -2.58 14.63
C LYS A 255 16.55 -3.00 15.02
N TYR A 256 15.69 -3.21 14.01
CA TYR A 256 14.25 -3.43 14.18
C TYR A 256 13.71 -4.60 13.35
N LYS A 257 12.65 -5.22 13.86
CA LYS A 257 11.67 -5.98 13.06
C LYS A 257 10.51 -5.03 12.79
N LEU A 258 10.11 -4.91 11.52
CA LEU A 258 9.03 -4.00 11.14
C LEU A 258 7.79 -4.77 10.65
N THR A 259 6.63 -4.33 11.11
CA THR A 259 5.33 -4.66 10.53
C THR A 259 4.77 -3.42 9.87
N ILE A 260 4.46 -3.51 8.58
CA ILE A 260 3.93 -2.39 7.79
C ILE A 260 2.51 -2.74 7.36
N GLN A 261 1.57 -1.87 7.69
CA GLN A 261 0.17 -1.97 7.29
C GLN A 261 -0.15 -0.88 6.26
N TYR A 262 -0.55 -1.31 5.07
CA TYR A 262 -1.04 -0.43 4.01
C TYR A 262 -2.57 -0.40 4.07
N TYR A 263 -3.14 0.75 4.38
CA TYR A 263 -4.57 0.99 4.35
C TYR A 263 -4.96 1.46 2.95
N VAL A 264 -5.80 0.69 2.31
CA VAL A 264 -6.25 0.95 0.94
C VAL A 264 -7.75 1.20 0.91
N ARG A 265 -8.19 2.04 -0.01
CA ARG A 265 -9.60 2.32 -0.26
C ARG A 265 -9.85 2.46 -1.75
N ASP A 266 -10.87 1.80 -2.23
CA ASP A 266 -11.43 2.02 -3.56
C ASP A 266 -12.57 3.03 -3.47
N LYS A 267 -12.47 4.12 -4.23
CA LYS A 267 -13.41 5.25 -4.17
C LYS A 267 -14.74 4.92 -4.85
N GLU A 268 -14.71 4.13 -5.92
CA GLU A 268 -15.90 3.74 -6.68
C GLU A 268 -16.77 2.74 -5.91
N THR A 269 -16.16 1.74 -5.29
CA THR A 269 -16.88 0.71 -4.53
C THR A 269 -17.09 1.07 -3.07
N GLY A 270 -16.35 2.05 -2.54
CA GLY A 270 -16.32 2.39 -1.12
C GLY A 270 -15.60 1.37 -0.24
N VAL A 271 -15.07 0.29 -0.82
CA VAL A 271 -14.39 -0.78 -0.09
C VAL A 271 -13.06 -0.30 0.44
N SER A 272 -12.80 -0.58 1.71
CA SER A 272 -11.52 -0.31 2.38
C SER A 272 -10.97 -1.59 3.00
N GLY A 273 -9.65 -1.67 3.11
CA GLY A 273 -9.00 -2.79 3.75
C GLY A 273 -7.57 -2.51 4.14
N VAL A 274 -6.95 -3.50 4.81
CA VAL A 274 -5.58 -3.40 5.30
C VAL A 274 -4.78 -4.58 4.78
N ILE A 275 -3.59 -4.27 4.24
CA ILE A 275 -2.64 -5.28 3.76
C ILE A 275 -1.41 -5.19 4.63
N THR A 276 -1.05 -6.28 5.30
CA THR A 276 0.09 -6.32 6.23
C THR A 276 1.29 -6.99 5.57
N LYS A 277 2.47 -6.37 5.73
CA LYS A 277 3.77 -6.93 5.37
C LYS A 277 4.67 -6.93 6.60
N THR A 278 5.40 -8.02 6.81
CA THR A 278 6.36 -8.15 7.90
C THR A 278 7.77 -8.27 7.35
N PHE A 279 8.71 -7.58 7.97
CA PHE A 279 10.12 -7.59 7.63
C PHE A 279 10.91 -8.13 8.82
N GLY A 280 11.84 -9.01 8.55
CA GLY A 280 12.75 -9.56 9.55
C GLY A 280 13.62 -8.48 10.20
N GLU A 281 14.41 -8.88 11.18
CA GLU A 281 15.31 -7.97 11.87
C GLU A 281 16.35 -7.40 10.91
N PHE A 282 16.47 -6.08 10.88
CA PHE A 282 17.37 -5.37 9.99
C PHE A 282 17.91 -4.09 10.67
N GLN A 283 19.14 -3.68 10.31
CA GLN A 283 19.77 -2.47 10.80
C GLN A 283 19.40 -1.29 9.89
N TYR A 284 18.79 -0.26 10.46
CA TYR A 284 18.48 1.02 9.84
C TYR A 284 19.46 2.07 10.37
N ASP A 285 20.44 2.44 9.57
CA ASP A 285 21.53 3.34 9.98
C ASP A 285 21.12 4.81 9.87
N ALA A 286 21.78 5.67 10.64
CA ALA A 286 21.68 7.12 10.50
C ALA A 286 22.06 7.55 9.07
N ASN A 287 21.33 8.50 8.50
CA ASN A 287 21.45 8.93 7.10
C ASN A 287 21.21 7.79 6.08
N GLY A 288 20.60 6.69 6.50
CA GLY A 288 20.28 5.54 5.65
C GLY A 288 18.92 5.68 4.96
N TYR A 289 18.85 5.27 3.69
CA TYR A 289 17.63 5.27 2.87
C TYR A 289 17.25 3.84 2.52
N TYR A 290 16.02 3.46 2.83
CA TYR A 290 15.59 2.07 2.72
C TYR A 290 14.36 1.95 1.85
N ASP A 291 14.53 1.35 0.66
CA ASP A 291 13.41 0.98 -0.20
C ASP A 291 12.61 -0.16 0.43
N MET A 292 11.32 0.07 0.63
CA MET A 292 10.35 -0.87 1.17
C MET A 292 9.36 -1.30 0.07
N PRO A 293 9.82 -2.06 -0.96
CA PRO A 293 8.94 -2.51 -2.02
C PRO A 293 7.93 -3.49 -1.46
N ALA A 294 6.67 -3.33 -1.84
CA ALA A 294 5.59 -4.21 -1.42
C ALA A 294 4.67 -4.55 -2.58
N ALA A 295 4.79 -5.76 -3.12
CA ALA A 295 3.75 -6.32 -3.98
C ALA A 295 2.53 -6.63 -3.10
N LEU A 296 1.44 -5.92 -3.31
CA LEU A 296 0.19 -6.14 -2.58
C LEU A 296 -0.55 -7.32 -3.22
N SER A 297 -0.47 -8.49 -2.56
CA SER A 297 -1.03 -9.74 -3.09
C SER A 297 -2.54 -9.78 -2.83
N ILE A 298 -3.32 -9.12 -3.71
CA ILE A 298 -4.78 -9.20 -3.74
C ILE A 298 -5.16 -10.09 -4.92
N ARG A 299 -5.98 -11.12 -4.69
CA ARG A 299 -6.35 -12.04 -5.77
C ARG A 299 -7.33 -11.36 -6.73
N ASN A 300 -7.00 -11.36 -8.02
CA ASN A 300 -7.93 -10.99 -9.09
C ASN A 300 -8.67 -12.24 -9.57
N TYR A 301 -10.00 -12.20 -9.53
CA TYR A 301 -10.83 -13.34 -9.91
C TYR A 301 -11.27 -13.31 -11.37
N GLY A 302 -10.89 -12.29 -12.13
CA GLY A 302 -11.37 -12.11 -13.49
C GLY A 302 -12.87 -11.86 -13.57
N ASP A 303 -13.40 -11.73 -14.76
CA ASP A 303 -14.80 -11.34 -15.00
C ASP A 303 -15.57 -12.33 -15.87
N ASP A 304 -15.10 -13.55 -16.00
CA ASP A 304 -15.75 -14.59 -16.79
C ASP A 304 -16.89 -15.26 -16.04
N TYR A 305 -18.07 -15.22 -16.61
CA TYR A 305 -19.25 -15.97 -16.22
C TYR A 305 -19.67 -16.90 -17.36
N TYR A 306 -20.39 -17.97 -17.06
CA TYR A 306 -20.75 -18.96 -18.05
C TYR A 306 -22.21 -19.38 -17.88
N ALA A 307 -22.97 -19.53 -18.99
CA ALA A 307 -24.12 -20.41 -18.98
C ALA A 307 -23.63 -21.86 -18.77
N TRP A 308 -24.44 -22.71 -18.17
CA TRP A 308 -23.97 -24.05 -17.75
C TRP A 308 -23.35 -24.84 -18.91
N ASP A 309 -22.11 -25.25 -18.73
CA ASP A 309 -21.32 -26.02 -19.70
C ASP A 309 -21.29 -25.43 -21.12
N ALA A 310 -21.43 -24.12 -21.27
CA ALA A 310 -21.28 -23.44 -22.54
C ALA A 310 -19.83 -23.56 -23.06
N LYS A 311 -19.63 -23.44 -24.36
CA LYS A 311 -18.30 -23.52 -24.99
C LYS A 311 -17.44 -22.28 -24.72
N LYS A 312 -18.09 -21.13 -24.56
CA LYS A 312 -17.49 -19.81 -24.33
C LYS A 312 -18.15 -19.11 -23.14
N GLU A 313 -17.45 -18.14 -22.58
CA GLU A 313 -17.98 -17.33 -21.48
C GLU A 313 -19.20 -16.48 -21.93
N TYR A 314 -20.02 -16.06 -20.97
CA TYR A 314 -21.31 -15.45 -21.15
C TYR A 314 -21.29 -14.16 -22.00
N TRP A 315 -20.20 -13.38 -21.89
CA TRP A 315 -19.98 -12.13 -22.61
C TRP A 315 -18.94 -12.24 -23.71
N PHE A 316 -18.59 -13.46 -24.16
CA PHE A 316 -17.62 -13.67 -25.21
C PHE A 316 -17.97 -12.89 -26.49
N GLY A 317 -17.02 -12.07 -26.98
CA GLY A 317 -17.24 -11.15 -28.09
C GLY A 317 -18.08 -9.91 -27.74
N HIS A 318 -18.60 -9.79 -26.51
CA HIS A 318 -19.46 -8.69 -26.07
C HIS A 318 -19.07 -8.14 -24.69
N LYS A 319 -17.78 -8.23 -24.29
CA LYS A 319 -17.27 -7.77 -22.99
C LYS A 319 -17.60 -6.30 -22.68
N ASN A 320 -17.67 -5.45 -23.70
CA ASN A 320 -18.03 -4.04 -23.53
C ASN A 320 -19.50 -3.85 -23.08
N ASN A 321 -20.35 -4.85 -23.26
CA ASN A 321 -21.75 -4.83 -22.89
C ASN A 321 -22.00 -5.46 -21.50
N GLN A 322 -20.95 -6.03 -20.90
CA GLN A 322 -21.03 -6.69 -19.59
C GLN A 322 -21.29 -5.66 -18.48
N PRO A 323 -22.46 -5.73 -17.80
CA PRO A 323 -22.71 -4.88 -16.64
C PRO A 323 -21.76 -5.19 -15.48
N LYS A 324 -21.22 -4.13 -14.88
CA LYS A 324 -20.32 -4.20 -13.72
C LYS A 324 -20.98 -3.75 -12.42
N LYS A 325 -22.23 -3.28 -12.51
CA LYS A 325 -23.04 -2.84 -11.36
C LYS A 325 -24.33 -3.66 -11.28
N THR A 326 -24.70 -3.99 -10.04
CA THR A 326 -25.93 -4.75 -9.76
C THR A 326 -27.17 -4.03 -10.28
N GLY A 327 -28.06 -4.80 -10.91
CA GLY A 327 -29.35 -4.31 -11.42
C GLY A 327 -29.30 -3.61 -12.78
N VAL A 328 -28.13 -3.29 -13.29
CA VAL A 328 -27.98 -2.69 -14.62
C VAL A 328 -28.18 -3.76 -15.71
N PRO A 329 -29.04 -3.55 -16.72
CA PRO A 329 -29.18 -4.50 -17.81
C PRO A 329 -28.06 -4.35 -18.83
N GLY A 330 -27.49 -5.47 -19.29
CA GLY A 330 -26.58 -5.55 -20.43
C GLY A 330 -27.33 -5.95 -21.70
N SER A 331 -26.85 -5.50 -22.83
CA SER A 331 -27.33 -5.94 -24.17
C SER A 331 -26.46 -7.09 -24.69
N ASN A 332 -26.99 -7.83 -25.67
CA ASN A 332 -26.26 -8.93 -26.31
C ASN A 332 -25.85 -10.08 -25.37
N TYR A 333 -26.60 -10.33 -24.31
CA TYR A 333 -26.44 -11.53 -23.51
C TYR A 333 -26.88 -12.79 -24.29
N PRO A 334 -26.44 -14.01 -23.93
CA PRO A 334 -26.71 -15.24 -24.66
C PRO A 334 -28.22 -15.53 -24.81
N THR A 335 -28.61 -15.99 -25.99
CA THR A 335 -29.95 -16.50 -26.30
C THR A 335 -29.84 -17.90 -26.92
N SER A 336 -30.97 -18.60 -27.12
CA SER A 336 -30.99 -19.95 -27.68
C SER A 336 -30.42 -20.07 -29.10
N SER A 337 -30.29 -18.94 -29.82
CA SER A 337 -29.63 -18.88 -31.13
C SER A 337 -28.11 -18.82 -31.06
N ASP A 338 -27.51 -18.66 -29.87
CA ASP A 338 -26.07 -18.53 -29.66
C ASP A 338 -25.44 -19.88 -29.39
N GLY A 339 -24.87 -20.49 -30.41
CA GLY A 339 -24.30 -21.86 -30.32
C GLY A 339 -23.02 -21.98 -29.45
N ASN A 340 -22.38 -20.88 -29.08
CA ASN A 340 -21.14 -20.90 -28.30
C ASN A 340 -21.34 -20.49 -26.84
N ARG A 341 -22.19 -19.51 -26.56
CA ARG A 341 -22.42 -18.96 -25.23
C ARG A 341 -23.66 -19.55 -24.55
N TRP A 342 -24.53 -20.26 -25.30
CA TRP A 342 -25.71 -20.92 -24.77
C TRP A 342 -25.35 -22.19 -24.02
N TYR A 343 -26.16 -22.59 -23.06
CA TYR A 343 -25.91 -23.73 -22.20
C TYR A 343 -26.04 -25.07 -22.90
N ASN A 344 -25.38 -26.10 -22.34
CA ASN A 344 -25.53 -27.49 -22.75
C ASN A 344 -26.87 -28.05 -22.24
N THR A 345 -27.72 -28.52 -23.16
CA THR A 345 -29.06 -29.03 -22.84
C THR A 345 -29.07 -30.48 -22.34
N SER A 346 -27.92 -31.17 -22.30
CA SER A 346 -27.84 -32.53 -21.81
C SER A 346 -28.29 -32.65 -20.36
N LYS A 347 -28.92 -33.81 -20.04
CA LYS A 347 -29.27 -34.25 -18.69
C LYS A 347 -28.36 -35.35 -18.20
N ASP A 348 -27.53 -35.91 -19.06
CA ASP A 348 -26.56 -36.94 -18.71
C ASP A 348 -25.34 -36.34 -18.04
N PRO A 349 -24.99 -36.71 -16.81
CA PRO A 349 -23.82 -36.21 -16.13
C PRO A 349 -22.51 -36.50 -16.87
N ASN A 350 -22.45 -37.56 -17.68
CA ASN A 350 -21.28 -37.89 -18.48
C ASN A 350 -21.14 -37.04 -19.76
N ALA A 351 -22.18 -36.29 -20.14
CA ALA A 351 -22.17 -35.43 -21.32
C ALA A 351 -21.64 -34.01 -21.06
N THR A 352 -21.21 -33.71 -19.86
CA THR A 352 -20.53 -32.45 -19.53
C THR A 352 -19.15 -32.46 -20.18
N ALA A 353 -19.00 -31.70 -21.25
CA ALA A 353 -17.84 -31.81 -22.14
C ALA A 353 -17.07 -30.50 -22.31
N ASN A 354 -17.64 -29.36 -21.91
CA ASN A 354 -17.08 -28.04 -22.15
C ASN A 354 -16.54 -27.41 -20.85
N THR A 355 -17.02 -26.23 -20.53
CA THR A 355 -16.45 -25.40 -19.45
C THR A 355 -16.77 -25.89 -18.05
N ALA A 356 -17.91 -26.54 -17.82
CA ALA A 356 -18.27 -27.09 -16.51
C ALA A 356 -17.58 -28.42 -16.19
N LYS A 357 -16.90 -29.07 -17.14
CA LYS A 357 -16.27 -30.39 -16.97
C LYS A 357 -15.30 -30.46 -15.79
N THR A 358 -14.59 -29.36 -15.52
CA THR A 358 -13.58 -29.30 -14.44
C THR A 358 -14.12 -28.80 -13.12
N CYS A 359 -15.43 -28.47 -13.05
CA CYS A 359 -16.05 -28.06 -11.79
C CYS A 359 -16.25 -29.27 -10.87
N PRO A 360 -16.33 -29.06 -9.55
CA PRO A 360 -16.79 -30.08 -8.62
C PRO A 360 -18.14 -30.64 -9.03
N ASN A 361 -18.39 -31.93 -8.77
CA ASN A 361 -19.71 -32.52 -9.02
C ASN A 361 -20.67 -32.26 -7.84
N ALA A 362 -21.93 -32.66 -7.97
CA ALA A 362 -22.94 -32.45 -6.94
C ALA A 362 -22.62 -33.15 -5.61
N ASN A 363 -21.99 -34.34 -5.64
CA ASN A 363 -21.57 -35.04 -4.43
C ASN A 363 -20.49 -34.23 -3.67
N GLU A 364 -19.47 -33.69 -4.38
CA GLU A 364 -18.45 -32.83 -3.79
C GLU A 364 -19.06 -31.57 -3.18
N LEU A 365 -20.06 -30.93 -3.83
CA LEU A 365 -20.72 -29.77 -3.27
C LEU A 365 -21.38 -30.06 -1.92
N VAL A 366 -21.99 -31.24 -1.77
CA VAL A 366 -22.58 -31.66 -0.49
C VAL A 366 -21.51 -31.83 0.57
N TRP A 367 -20.32 -32.33 0.21
CA TRP A 367 -19.18 -32.40 1.14
C TRP A 367 -18.74 -30.98 1.58
N TYR A 368 -18.59 -30.05 0.66
CA TYR A 368 -18.26 -28.66 1.01
C TYR A 368 -19.33 -28.02 1.89
N CYS A 369 -20.60 -28.23 1.57
CA CYS A 369 -21.71 -27.72 2.33
C CYS A 369 -21.71 -28.23 3.78
N LEU A 370 -21.58 -29.56 3.99
CA LEU A 370 -21.77 -30.19 5.30
C LEU A 370 -20.48 -30.39 6.10
N LYS A 371 -19.33 -30.54 5.43
CA LYS A 371 -18.02 -30.89 6.04
C LYS A 371 -16.92 -29.89 5.69
N GLY A 372 -17.21 -28.90 4.85
CA GLY A 372 -16.26 -27.88 4.43
C GLY A 372 -15.99 -26.81 5.47
N ASP A 373 -16.60 -26.87 6.64
CA ASP A 373 -16.44 -25.89 7.72
C ASP A 373 -16.51 -24.42 7.19
N PRO A 374 -17.66 -23.99 6.67
CA PRO A 374 -17.78 -22.72 5.97
C PRO A 374 -17.60 -21.50 6.87
N HIS A 375 -16.76 -20.55 6.41
CA HIS A 375 -16.50 -19.29 7.09
C HIS A 375 -16.85 -18.14 6.14
N TRP A 376 -17.83 -17.30 6.49
CA TRP A 376 -18.06 -16.03 5.79
C TRP A 376 -17.03 -14.99 6.21
N ASP A 377 -16.45 -14.33 5.23
CA ASP A 377 -15.44 -13.30 5.46
C ASP A 377 -15.72 -12.05 4.61
N ASN A 378 -15.99 -10.95 5.28
CA ASN A 378 -16.22 -9.64 4.67
C ASN A 378 -14.99 -8.71 4.74
N LYS A 379 -13.80 -9.24 5.06
CA LYS A 379 -12.55 -8.48 5.20
C LYS A 379 -11.50 -8.86 4.16
N THR A 380 -11.48 -10.11 3.70
CA THR A 380 -10.55 -10.51 2.65
C THR A 380 -10.82 -9.72 1.38
N LEU A 381 -9.79 -8.98 0.94
CA LEU A 381 -9.84 -8.18 -0.27
C LEU A 381 -9.67 -9.08 -1.50
N TRP A 382 -10.43 -8.78 -2.53
CA TRP A 382 -10.30 -9.36 -3.87
C TRP A 382 -10.62 -8.33 -4.94
N THR A 383 -10.24 -8.57 -6.20
CA THR A 383 -10.45 -7.63 -7.30
C THR A 383 -11.15 -8.27 -8.47
N VAL A 384 -11.94 -7.48 -9.18
CA VAL A 384 -12.48 -7.70 -10.50
C VAL A 384 -12.76 -6.34 -11.16
N TRP A 385 -12.70 -6.25 -12.49
CA TRP A 385 -12.93 -5.02 -13.26
C TRP A 385 -12.07 -3.82 -12.86
N GLY A 386 -10.94 -4.05 -12.21
CA GLY A 386 -10.05 -2.98 -11.74
C GLY A 386 -10.49 -2.31 -10.44
N HIS A 387 -11.38 -2.94 -9.65
CA HIS A 387 -11.86 -2.43 -8.37
C HIS A 387 -11.67 -3.43 -7.23
N LEU A 388 -11.59 -2.89 -5.99
CA LEU A 388 -11.56 -3.70 -4.77
C LEU A 388 -12.96 -4.07 -4.33
N TYR A 389 -13.09 -5.30 -3.85
CA TYR A 389 -14.28 -5.84 -3.22
C TYR A 389 -13.94 -6.66 -1.99
N THR A 390 -14.96 -6.94 -1.19
CA THR A 390 -14.93 -7.87 -0.05
C THR A 390 -16.16 -8.77 -0.09
N GLY A 391 -16.23 -9.71 0.84
CA GLY A 391 -17.34 -10.66 0.94
C GLY A 391 -17.09 -11.92 0.13
N GLY A 392 -17.24 -13.04 0.80
CA GLY A 392 -17.04 -14.36 0.25
C GLY A 392 -16.96 -15.41 1.34
N ILE A 393 -16.68 -16.63 0.94
CA ILE A 393 -16.68 -17.76 1.85
C ILE A 393 -15.40 -18.59 1.73
N TRP A 394 -14.92 -19.05 2.85
CA TRP A 394 -13.85 -20.02 2.93
C TRP A 394 -14.44 -21.41 3.13
N PHE A 395 -13.92 -22.39 2.40
CA PHE A 395 -14.16 -23.82 2.62
C PHE A 395 -12.83 -24.53 2.82
N LYS A 396 -12.84 -25.60 3.63
CA LYS A 396 -11.72 -26.55 3.66
C LYS A 396 -11.44 -27.09 2.27
N LYS A 397 -10.17 -27.29 1.96
CA LYS A 397 -9.75 -27.99 0.74
C LYS A 397 -10.29 -29.42 0.69
N ALA A 398 -10.56 -29.93 -0.50
CA ALA A 398 -11.06 -31.29 -0.69
C ALA A 398 -10.18 -32.35 -0.01
N SER A 399 -8.86 -32.19 -0.09
CA SER A 399 -7.89 -33.07 0.56
C SER A 399 -8.03 -33.09 2.08
N VAL A 400 -8.30 -31.92 2.70
CA VAL A 400 -8.50 -31.80 4.14
C VAL A 400 -9.82 -32.49 4.55
N ILE A 401 -10.91 -32.21 3.80
CA ILE A 401 -12.22 -32.86 4.05
C ILE A 401 -12.08 -34.38 3.94
N ALA A 402 -11.42 -34.88 2.90
CA ALA A 402 -11.22 -36.32 2.70
C ALA A 402 -10.44 -36.95 3.85
N SER A 403 -9.33 -36.35 4.26
CA SER A 403 -8.50 -36.83 5.36
C SER A 403 -9.27 -36.88 6.68
N GLU A 404 -9.98 -35.80 7.04
CA GLU A 404 -10.75 -35.70 8.30
C GLU A 404 -11.93 -36.69 8.36
N ASN A 405 -12.40 -37.16 7.20
CA ASN A 405 -13.53 -38.08 7.09
C ASN A 405 -13.12 -39.51 6.65
N GLY A 406 -11.85 -39.87 6.70
CA GLY A 406 -11.34 -41.22 6.43
C GLY A 406 -11.51 -41.66 4.97
N LYS A 407 -11.50 -40.70 4.00
CA LYS A 407 -11.77 -41.02 2.59
C LYS A 407 -10.52 -41.37 1.77
N GLY A 408 -9.33 -41.25 2.35
CA GLY A 408 -8.05 -41.58 1.69
C GLY A 408 -7.62 -40.60 0.61
N SER A 409 -8.52 -40.10 -0.24
CA SER A 409 -8.21 -39.06 -1.25
C SER A 409 -9.41 -38.14 -1.54
N ALA A 410 -9.12 -36.96 -2.10
CA ALA A 410 -10.15 -36.02 -2.52
C ALA A 410 -11.11 -36.58 -3.58
N ASP A 411 -10.64 -37.46 -4.47
CA ASP A 411 -11.47 -38.07 -5.51
C ASP A 411 -12.60 -38.93 -4.93
N LYS A 412 -12.44 -39.46 -3.74
CA LYS A 412 -13.51 -40.22 -3.04
C LYS A 412 -14.72 -39.37 -2.67
N LEU A 413 -14.56 -38.03 -2.60
CA LEU A 413 -15.68 -37.12 -2.36
C LEU A 413 -16.63 -37.02 -3.58
N LYS A 414 -16.14 -37.39 -4.78
CA LYS A 414 -16.92 -37.39 -6.02
C LYS A 414 -17.90 -38.54 -6.12
N GLU A 415 -17.60 -39.64 -5.43
CA GLU A 415 -18.37 -40.91 -5.58
C GLU A 415 -19.75 -40.82 -4.93
N LYS A 416 -19.82 -40.34 -3.68
CA LYS A 416 -21.07 -40.18 -2.92
C LYS A 416 -20.96 -39.03 -1.91
N ALA A 417 -22.09 -38.42 -1.60
CA ALA A 417 -22.22 -37.44 -0.53
C ALA A 417 -21.96 -38.06 0.87
N PRO A 418 -21.78 -37.26 1.93
CA PRO A 418 -21.55 -37.75 3.31
C PRO A 418 -22.64 -38.73 3.82
N SER A 419 -23.87 -38.57 3.37
CA SER A 419 -25.01 -39.43 3.69
C SER A 419 -25.00 -40.79 2.98
N GLY A 420 -24.09 -40.99 2.02
CA GLY A 420 -24.11 -42.15 1.11
C GLY A 420 -24.97 -41.91 -0.16
N THR A 421 -25.67 -40.81 -0.25
CA THR A 421 -26.51 -40.46 -1.42
C THR A 421 -25.64 -40.13 -2.62
N ASP A 422 -26.02 -40.58 -3.81
CA ASP A 422 -25.39 -40.20 -5.08
C ASP A 422 -26.23 -39.15 -5.82
N TYR A 423 -25.82 -37.87 -5.71
CA TYR A 423 -26.43 -36.74 -6.41
C TYR A 423 -25.97 -36.61 -7.87
N VAL A 424 -25.06 -37.47 -8.34
CA VAL A 424 -24.56 -37.46 -9.72
C VAL A 424 -25.38 -38.43 -10.59
N HIS A 425 -25.51 -39.71 -10.21
CA HIS A 425 -26.11 -40.74 -11.02
C HIS A 425 -27.53 -41.08 -10.56
N GLU A 426 -27.73 -41.24 -9.25
CA GLU A 426 -29.04 -41.62 -8.70
C GLU A 426 -30.01 -40.41 -8.68
N GLN A 427 -29.54 -39.25 -8.26
CA GLN A 427 -30.27 -38.01 -8.15
C GLN A 427 -31.70 -38.21 -7.59
N PRO A 428 -31.81 -38.61 -6.32
CA PRO A 428 -33.12 -38.83 -5.71
C PRO A 428 -33.95 -37.54 -5.66
N PHE A 429 -35.28 -37.68 -5.64
CA PHE A 429 -36.25 -36.58 -5.52
C PHE A 429 -36.26 -36.02 -4.09
N ILE A 430 -35.12 -35.52 -3.62
CA ILE A 430 -34.97 -34.88 -2.32
C ILE A 430 -34.28 -33.53 -2.49
N THR A 431 -34.59 -32.60 -1.62
CA THR A 431 -33.87 -31.32 -1.57
C THR A 431 -32.45 -31.61 -1.08
N PRO A 432 -31.42 -31.17 -1.83
CA PRO A 432 -30.05 -31.25 -1.32
C PRO A 432 -29.89 -30.48 0.00
N PRO A 433 -28.94 -30.86 0.86
CA PRO A 433 -28.81 -30.24 2.17
C PRO A 433 -28.36 -28.80 2.10
N ASP A 434 -28.75 -28.03 3.11
CA ASP A 434 -28.22 -26.72 3.44
C ASP A 434 -27.41 -26.74 4.75
N ASN A 435 -26.58 -25.72 4.94
CA ASN A 435 -25.84 -25.50 6.16
C ASN A 435 -25.99 -24.03 6.59
N LYS A 436 -26.58 -23.81 7.76
CA LYS A 436 -26.80 -22.50 8.37
C LYS A 436 -25.76 -22.17 9.45
N ASN A 437 -24.86 -23.11 9.75
CA ASN A 437 -23.81 -22.91 10.74
C ASN A 437 -22.55 -22.32 10.08
N ILE A 438 -22.61 -21.04 9.73
CA ILE A 438 -21.55 -20.31 9.04
C ILE A 438 -20.80 -19.44 10.05
N LYS A 439 -19.50 -19.71 10.23
CA LYS A 439 -18.62 -18.87 11.05
C LYS A 439 -18.43 -17.51 10.41
N GLN A 440 -18.47 -16.42 11.20
CA GLN A 440 -18.45 -15.04 10.71
C GLN A 440 -17.04 -14.40 10.77
N LYS A 441 -16.01 -15.14 10.43
CA LYS A 441 -14.61 -14.69 10.34
C LYS A 441 -13.83 -15.60 9.41
N ALA A 442 -12.72 -15.09 8.85
CA ALA A 442 -11.77 -15.97 8.15
C ALA A 442 -11.25 -17.08 9.06
N PRO A 443 -10.93 -18.26 8.54
CA PRO A 443 -10.33 -19.34 9.33
C PRO A 443 -8.91 -18.94 9.79
N ASP A 444 -8.54 -19.40 10.99
CA ASP A 444 -7.22 -19.09 11.56
C ASP A 444 -6.09 -19.81 10.77
N ASN A 445 -6.31 -21.03 10.31
CA ASN A 445 -5.37 -21.78 9.45
C ASN A 445 -5.82 -21.74 7.98
N ARG A 446 -5.58 -20.63 7.30
CA ARG A 446 -5.98 -20.40 5.90
C ARG A 446 -5.32 -21.35 4.89
N SER A 447 -4.20 -21.98 5.24
CA SER A 447 -3.52 -22.93 4.34
C SER A 447 -4.35 -24.18 4.05
N ASN A 448 -5.27 -24.55 4.96
CA ASN A 448 -6.20 -25.67 4.82
C ASN A 448 -7.50 -25.30 4.10
N TYR A 449 -7.65 -24.03 3.70
CA TYR A 449 -8.89 -23.51 3.10
C TYR A 449 -8.61 -22.87 1.76
N PHE A 450 -9.67 -22.69 0.98
CA PHE A 450 -9.70 -21.84 -0.20
C PHE A 450 -10.87 -20.85 -0.10
N PHE A 451 -10.77 -19.73 -0.80
CA PHE A 451 -11.76 -18.66 -0.75
C PHE A 451 -12.53 -18.55 -2.06
N LEU A 452 -13.85 -18.45 -1.97
CA LEU A 452 -14.74 -18.12 -3.08
C LEU A 452 -15.39 -16.76 -2.84
N PRO A 453 -15.18 -15.76 -3.72
CA PRO A 453 -15.79 -14.43 -3.59
C PRO A 453 -17.29 -14.47 -3.90
N ALA A 454 -18.03 -13.54 -3.29
CA ALA A 454 -19.47 -13.37 -3.52
C ALA A 454 -19.73 -12.61 -4.84
N MET A 455 -19.54 -13.27 -5.96
CA MET A 455 -19.60 -12.64 -7.30
C MET A 455 -20.98 -12.66 -7.96
N GLY A 456 -22.06 -13.05 -7.24
CA GLY A 456 -23.41 -13.06 -7.77
C GLY A 456 -23.57 -13.92 -9.04
N ARG A 457 -24.47 -13.50 -9.92
CA ARG A 457 -24.71 -14.12 -11.22
C ARG A 457 -25.25 -13.11 -12.24
N TYR A 458 -25.23 -13.48 -13.51
CA TYR A 458 -26.03 -12.83 -14.55
C TYR A 458 -27.34 -13.58 -14.77
N GLU A 459 -28.43 -12.83 -14.79
CA GLU A 459 -29.76 -13.32 -15.10
C GLU A 459 -30.42 -12.40 -16.15
N ASN A 460 -30.71 -12.94 -17.33
CA ASN A 460 -31.22 -12.19 -18.46
C ASN A 460 -30.40 -10.90 -18.74
N GLY A 461 -29.08 -11.04 -18.73
CA GLY A 461 -28.12 -9.95 -18.95
C GLY A 461 -27.92 -8.97 -17.80
N LYS A 462 -28.61 -9.11 -16.67
CA LYS A 462 -28.41 -8.27 -15.48
C LYS A 462 -27.49 -8.95 -14.48
N LEU A 463 -26.51 -8.22 -13.96
CA LEU A 463 -25.74 -8.64 -12.78
C LEU A 463 -26.63 -8.49 -11.54
N ILE A 464 -26.79 -9.57 -10.78
CA ILE A 464 -27.57 -9.58 -9.54
C ILE A 464 -26.79 -10.27 -8.41
N GLU A 465 -27.13 -9.95 -7.18
CA GLU A 465 -26.57 -10.57 -5.97
C GLU A 465 -25.05 -10.35 -5.77
N PHE A 466 -24.39 -9.52 -6.57
CA PHE A 466 -22.95 -9.26 -6.51
C PHE A 466 -22.56 -8.60 -5.17
N GLY A 467 -21.48 -9.10 -4.55
CA GLY A 467 -20.97 -8.67 -3.24
C GLY A 467 -21.70 -9.31 -2.04
N SER A 468 -22.86 -9.93 -2.25
CA SER A 468 -23.69 -10.49 -1.19
C SER A 468 -23.82 -12.01 -1.25
N TYR A 469 -23.82 -12.56 -2.47
CA TYR A 469 -24.02 -13.98 -2.72
C TYR A 469 -22.98 -14.53 -3.69
N GLY A 470 -22.52 -15.76 -3.44
CA GLY A 470 -21.75 -16.53 -4.40
C GLY A 470 -22.61 -17.60 -5.07
N ARG A 471 -22.49 -17.70 -6.39
CA ARG A 471 -23.14 -18.75 -7.19
C ARG A 471 -22.13 -19.36 -8.16
N TYR A 472 -21.96 -20.68 -8.05
CA TYR A 472 -20.92 -21.39 -8.79
C TYR A 472 -21.47 -22.66 -9.40
N TRP A 473 -21.13 -22.88 -10.68
CA TRP A 473 -21.56 -24.09 -11.40
C TRP A 473 -20.88 -25.34 -10.85
N THR A 474 -21.57 -26.46 -11.02
CA THR A 474 -21.06 -27.83 -10.88
C THR A 474 -20.99 -28.51 -12.25
N SER A 475 -20.23 -29.61 -12.33
CA SER A 475 -20.23 -30.47 -13.52
C SER A 475 -21.50 -31.31 -13.67
N THR A 476 -22.39 -31.35 -12.67
CA THR A 476 -23.55 -32.26 -12.64
C THR A 476 -24.82 -31.56 -13.15
N PRO A 477 -25.42 -31.96 -14.28
CA PRO A 477 -26.75 -31.48 -14.70
C PRO A 477 -27.84 -32.12 -13.83
N TYR A 478 -29.02 -31.51 -13.82
CA TYR A 478 -30.17 -32.10 -13.15
C TYR A 478 -30.94 -33.00 -14.13
N LYS A 479 -30.98 -34.29 -13.86
CA LYS A 479 -31.54 -35.29 -14.81
C LYS A 479 -33.03 -35.15 -15.08
N TRP A 480 -33.78 -34.59 -14.13
CA TRP A 480 -35.23 -34.46 -14.24
C TRP A 480 -35.71 -33.24 -15.06
N ASN A 481 -34.80 -32.24 -15.23
CA ASN A 481 -35.10 -31.09 -16.04
C ASN A 481 -33.84 -30.63 -16.82
N LYS A 482 -33.94 -30.62 -18.17
CA LYS A 482 -32.84 -30.24 -19.07
C LYS A 482 -32.39 -28.79 -18.93
N ASP A 483 -33.24 -27.90 -18.40
CA ASP A 483 -33.02 -26.46 -18.35
C ASP A 483 -32.43 -25.97 -17.01
N VAL A 484 -32.28 -26.89 -16.05
CA VAL A 484 -31.68 -26.59 -14.74
C VAL A 484 -30.48 -27.49 -14.43
N SER A 485 -29.62 -27.04 -13.52
CA SER A 485 -28.44 -27.79 -13.08
C SER A 485 -28.21 -27.60 -11.58
N TYR A 486 -27.33 -28.43 -11.02
CA TYR A 486 -26.82 -28.21 -9.67
C TYR A 486 -25.86 -27.02 -9.65
N SER A 487 -25.83 -26.31 -8.52
CA SER A 487 -24.93 -25.21 -8.25
C SER A 487 -24.63 -25.09 -6.76
N LEU A 488 -23.47 -24.56 -6.42
CA LEU A 488 -23.20 -24.06 -5.08
C LEU A 488 -23.78 -22.67 -4.94
N TYR A 489 -24.52 -22.44 -3.87
CA TYR A 489 -25.04 -21.14 -3.46
C TYR A 489 -24.59 -20.85 -2.04
N PHE A 490 -24.14 -19.63 -1.78
CA PHE A 490 -23.82 -19.18 -0.42
C PHE A 490 -24.06 -17.69 -0.21
N GLN A 491 -24.31 -17.35 1.03
CA GLN A 491 -24.37 -16.02 1.60
C GLN A 491 -23.85 -16.05 3.04
N SER A 492 -23.87 -14.92 3.74
CA SER A 492 -23.32 -14.83 5.10
C SER A 492 -23.95 -15.78 6.12
N GLY A 493 -25.20 -16.19 5.93
CA GLY A 493 -25.94 -17.05 6.86
C GLY A 493 -26.26 -18.45 6.35
N ASN A 494 -25.91 -18.78 5.12
CA ASN A 494 -26.31 -20.06 4.54
C ASN A 494 -25.39 -20.52 3.41
N VAL A 495 -25.16 -21.83 3.33
CA VAL A 495 -24.58 -22.53 2.18
C VAL A 495 -25.56 -23.62 1.75
N THR A 496 -25.88 -23.68 0.47
CA THR A 496 -26.85 -24.60 -0.09
C THR A 496 -26.34 -25.22 -1.40
N VAL A 497 -26.60 -26.49 -1.61
CA VAL A 497 -26.50 -27.12 -2.92
C VAL A 497 -27.88 -26.99 -3.60
N SER A 498 -27.98 -26.16 -4.64
CA SER A 498 -29.23 -25.94 -5.36
C SER A 498 -29.27 -26.80 -6.62
N ASN A 499 -30.42 -27.42 -6.91
CA ASN A 499 -30.66 -28.22 -8.12
C ASN A 499 -31.68 -27.59 -9.07
N ILE A 500 -32.04 -26.32 -8.86
CA ILE A 500 -33.09 -25.62 -9.61
C ILE A 500 -32.60 -24.35 -10.33
N ILE A 501 -31.30 -24.17 -10.42
CA ILE A 501 -30.78 -22.96 -11.10
C ILE A 501 -30.86 -23.14 -12.63
N GLU A 502 -31.44 -22.14 -13.31
CA GLU A 502 -31.55 -22.19 -14.77
C GLU A 502 -30.18 -22.14 -15.45
N LYS A 503 -29.92 -23.08 -16.32
CA LYS A 503 -28.67 -23.23 -17.07
C LYS A 503 -28.30 -22.03 -17.95
N LYS A 504 -29.33 -21.24 -18.37
CA LYS A 504 -29.12 -20.01 -19.14
C LYS A 504 -28.49 -18.86 -18.36
N ASN A 505 -28.50 -18.92 -17.03
CA ASN A 505 -27.89 -17.91 -16.18
C ASN A 505 -26.36 -17.94 -16.28
N GLY A 506 -25.73 -16.78 -16.17
CA GLY A 506 -24.27 -16.69 -16.12
C GLY A 506 -23.75 -16.84 -14.70
N LEU A 507 -23.14 -17.98 -14.35
CA LEU A 507 -22.50 -18.22 -13.05
C LEU A 507 -20.99 -18.36 -13.21
N ARG A 508 -20.29 -18.31 -12.09
CA ARG A 508 -18.84 -18.56 -12.03
C ARG A 508 -18.53 -20.03 -12.12
N LEU A 509 -17.40 -20.33 -12.75
CA LEU A 509 -16.76 -21.65 -12.63
C LEU A 509 -15.74 -21.63 -11.49
N TRP A 510 -15.42 -22.79 -10.97
CA TRP A 510 -14.38 -22.97 -9.97
C TRP A 510 -13.75 -24.34 -10.10
N LYS A 511 -12.55 -24.49 -9.59
CA LYS A 511 -11.84 -25.75 -9.53
C LYS A 511 -11.60 -26.09 -8.07
N THR A 512 -11.62 -27.36 -7.73
CA THR A 512 -11.14 -27.86 -6.43
C THR A 512 -9.64 -27.63 -6.33
N GLU A 513 -9.20 -27.05 -5.20
CA GLU A 513 -7.77 -26.86 -4.87
C GLU A 513 -7.27 -27.96 -3.94
#